data_0be436e3b7d90c3ebc9beaebf53eecbd
#
_entry.id   0be436e3b7d90c3ebc9beaebf53eecbd
#
_cell.length_a   1.000
_cell.length_b   1.000
_cell.length_c   1.000
_cell.angle_alpha   90.00
_cell.angle_beta   90.00
_cell.angle_gamma   90.00
#
_symmetry.space_group_name_H-M   'P 1'
#
loop_
_entity.id
_entity.type
_entity.pdbx_description
1 polymer ?
#
loop_
_entity_poly.entity_id
_entity_poly.type
_entity_poly.pdbx_seq_one_letter_code
_entity_poly.pdbx_strand_id
1 'polypeptide(L)'
;MPFPIFFRAQLSNILRNSPRSISTSSVRSTGARASMSPKSPLAPRHFLSIDDLTSYEFMQLVDLARKAKHAIESGQTPPSPKDGLAGKTVAMMFSKRSTRTRVSTETAVAYLGGHPMFLGKDDIQLGVNESLFDTSKVISSMVSCMVARVGPHSDIEVLSRASTVPVINALSDAFHPLQAVTDILTITENFPDPNGIKLAWVGDANNVLYDLAIACAKYGINVSIATPPSYPVPSDMLQLVRNAAHLSGSSIETTHEPEAAVKGAHIIVTDTWVSMGQESEKALKLKQFAGFQVSSDLAKRGGANKDWRFMHCLPRKQEEVTDEVFYSPRSLVFPEAENRLYAAIAALETFVVKRGYFGA
;
A
#
# COMPACT_ATOMS: atom_id res chain seq x y z
N MET A 1 -20.74 -7.49 59.89
CA MET A 1 -20.53 -6.68 61.08
C MET A 1 -19.27 -5.86 60.84
N PRO A 2 -19.16 -4.65 61.36
CA PRO A 2 -19.49 -3.42 60.60
C PRO A 2 -18.30 -2.44 60.44
N PHE A 3 -18.51 -1.43 59.63
CA PHE A 3 -17.80 -0.12 59.55
C PHE A 3 -17.55 0.55 60.92
N PRO A 4 -16.69 1.61 61.01
CA PRO A 4 -17.05 2.99 60.63
C PRO A 4 -15.86 3.84 60.10
N ILE A 5 -16.04 4.82 59.15
CA ILE A 5 -16.65 6.17 59.16
C ILE A 5 -15.85 7.27 59.92
N PHE A 6 -15.67 8.42 59.19
CA PHE A 6 -15.38 9.81 59.58
C PHE A 6 -13.91 10.24 59.70
N PHE A 7 -13.51 11.30 58.99
CA PHE A 7 -13.69 12.69 59.40
C PHE A 7 -13.57 13.69 58.21
N ARG A 8 -14.34 14.73 58.35
CA ARG A 8 -14.69 15.85 57.48
C ARG A 8 -14.00 17.14 57.99
N ALA A 9 -13.96 18.15 57.09
CA ALA A 9 -14.02 19.60 57.36
C ALA A 9 -12.65 20.31 57.54
N GLN A 10 -12.41 21.55 57.15
CA GLN A 10 -13.18 22.72 56.70
C GLN A 10 -12.23 23.81 56.18
N LEU A 11 -12.64 24.55 55.13
CA LEU A 11 -12.83 25.99 54.97
C LEU A 11 -11.71 26.96 55.56
N SER A 12 -11.26 27.95 54.80
CA SER A 12 -11.96 29.17 54.39
C SER A 12 -11.06 30.22 53.71
N ASN A 13 -11.59 30.86 52.67
CA ASN A 13 -11.50 32.28 52.27
C ASN A 13 -10.28 33.15 52.62
N ILE A 14 -9.82 33.92 51.60
CA ILE A 14 -9.82 35.38 51.59
C ILE A 14 -9.76 35.93 50.18
N LEU A 15 -10.79 36.75 49.85
CA LEU A 15 -10.93 37.67 48.71
C LEU A 15 -10.12 38.95 48.94
N ARG A 16 -9.59 39.56 47.87
CA ARG A 16 -9.70 41.00 47.57
C ARG A 16 -9.12 41.40 46.22
N ASN A 17 -10.03 41.81 45.33
CA ASN A 17 -10.13 43.02 44.50
C ASN A 17 -8.84 43.79 44.14
N SER A 18 -8.57 44.11 42.87
CA SER A 18 -9.21 45.19 42.08
C SER A 18 -8.60 45.31 40.67
N PRO A 19 -9.20 46.06 39.74
CA PRO A 19 -9.08 45.85 38.29
C PRO A 19 -8.09 46.78 37.58
N ARG A 20 -7.55 46.38 36.41
CA ARG A 20 -6.98 47.32 35.43
C ARG A 20 -7.25 46.91 34.01
N SER A 21 -8.00 47.79 33.39
CA SER A 21 -8.05 48.28 31.99
C SER A 21 -7.79 47.30 30.85
N ILE A 22 -8.81 47.16 30.06
CA ILE A 22 -8.92 46.62 28.70
C ILE A 22 -8.11 47.51 27.75
N SER A 23 -7.16 46.86 27.01
CA SER A 23 -6.61 47.38 25.77
C SER A 23 -6.93 46.38 24.68
N THR A 24 -7.82 46.76 23.76
CA THR A 24 -8.13 46.02 22.53
C THR A 24 -7.00 46.22 21.55
N SER A 25 -6.21 45.19 21.29
CA SER A 25 -5.36 45.09 20.10
C SER A 25 -5.82 43.93 19.24
N SER A 26 -6.26 44.27 18.05
CA SER A 26 -6.65 43.35 17.00
C SER A 26 -5.49 42.41 16.65
N VAL A 27 -5.61 41.14 16.99
CA VAL A 27 -4.70 40.11 16.52
C VAL A 27 -5.22 39.57 15.19
N ARG A 28 -4.54 39.94 14.12
CA ARG A 28 -4.67 39.27 12.81
C ARG A 28 -4.32 37.80 12.99
N SER A 29 -5.27 36.92 12.72
CA SER A 29 -5.05 35.49 12.61
C SER A 29 -4.22 35.22 11.35
N THR A 30 -2.92 35.13 11.53
CA THR A 30 -2.04 34.47 10.57
C THR A 30 -2.10 32.98 10.88
N GLY A 31 -2.74 32.22 9.99
CA GLY A 31 -2.74 30.76 10.06
C GLY A 31 -1.31 30.24 10.10
N ALA A 32 -0.87 29.87 11.27
CA ALA A 32 0.40 29.15 11.44
C ALA A 32 0.23 27.77 10.81
N ARG A 33 0.81 27.56 9.62
CA ARG A 33 1.17 26.23 9.16
C ARG A 33 1.93 25.58 10.29
N ALA A 34 1.41 24.46 10.80
CA ALA A 34 2.16 23.61 11.71
C ALA A 34 3.48 23.26 11.02
N SER A 35 4.58 23.83 11.49
CA SER A 35 5.89 23.46 11.05
C SER A 35 6.11 22.02 11.49
N MET A 36 6.17 21.10 10.52
CA MET A 36 6.65 19.76 10.80
C MET A 36 8.05 19.91 11.38
N SER A 37 8.21 19.58 12.66
CA SER A 37 9.51 19.48 13.28
C SER A 37 10.39 18.57 12.42
N PRO A 38 11.65 18.93 12.13
CA PRO A 38 12.54 18.06 11.40
C PRO A 38 12.59 16.71 12.12
N LYS A 39 12.21 15.63 11.40
CA LYS A 39 12.31 14.26 11.93
C LYS A 39 13.76 14.09 12.41
N SER A 40 13.93 13.57 13.62
CA SER A 40 15.25 13.24 14.14
C SER A 40 16.05 12.47 13.10
N PRO A 41 17.33 12.80 12.83
CA PRO A 41 18.16 12.10 11.85
C PRO A 41 18.30 10.59 12.10
N LEU A 42 17.83 10.11 13.24
CA LEU A 42 17.89 8.71 13.69
C LEU A 42 16.54 7.97 13.55
N ALA A 43 15.44 8.64 13.17
CA ALA A 43 14.15 7.98 13.02
C ALA A 43 14.13 7.12 11.74
N PRO A 44 13.69 5.84 11.82
CA PRO A 44 13.63 4.99 10.64
C PRO A 44 12.62 5.55 9.64
N ARG A 45 12.91 5.41 8.34
CA ARG A 45 11.94 5.67 7.28
C ARG A 45 11.12 4.41 7.06
N HIS A 46 9.80 4.55 7.03
CA HIS A 46 8.85 3.48 6.80
C HIS A 46 8.37 3.48 5.34
N PHE A 47 7.75 2.38 4.89
CA PHE A 47 7.10 2.26 3.60
C PHE A 47 5.67 1.77 3.80
N LEU A 48 4.70 2.67 3.94
CA LEU A 48 3.33 2.34 4.31
C LEU A 48 2.36 2.42 3.12
N SER A 49 2.62 3.33 2.16
CA SER A 49 1.86 3.50 0.92
C SER A 49 2.75 4.06 -0.19
N ILE A 50 2.28 4.04 -1.43
CA ILE A 50 2.97 4.71 -2.55
C ILE A 50 2.91 6.24 -2.40
N ASP A 51 1.91 6.76 -1.69
CA ASP A 51 1.79 8.20 -1.45
C ASP A 51 2.93 8.76 -0.60
N ASP A 52 3.55 7.94 0.26
CA ASP A 52 4.71 8.32 1.09
C ASP A 52 5.98 8.67 0.29
N LEU A 53 6.01 8.32 -1.00
CA LEU A 53 7.15 8.51 -1.88
C LEU A 53 6.91 9.68 -2.85
N THR A 54 7.93 10.46 -3.15
CA THR A 54 7.90 11.32 -4.33
C THR A 54 7.89 10.48 -5.61
N SER A 55 7.47 11.06 -6.75
CA SER A 55 7.54 10.36 -8.04
C SER A 55 8.95 9.86 -8.37
N TYR A 56 9.97 10.68 -8.08
CA TYR A 56 11.37 10.31 -8.27
C TYR A 56 11.76 9.09 -7.41
N GLU A 57 11.45 9.10 -6.11
CA GLU A 57 11.76 7.98 -5.20
C GLU A 57 11.04 6.70 -5.62
N PHE A 58 9.79 6.82 -6.05
CA PHE A 58 9.03 5.67 -6.53
C PHE A 58 9.64 5.08 -7.82
N MET A 59 10.02 5.93 -8.78
CA MET A 59 10.73 5.49 -9.98
C MET A 59 12.06 4.80 -9.66
N GLN A 60 12.82 5.32 -8.69
CA GLN A 60 14.07 4.68 -8.23
C GLN A 60 13.81 3.31 -7.60
N LEU A 61 12.71 3.15 -6.84
CA LEU A 61 12.34 1.88 -6.23
C LEU A 61 12.00 0.82 -7.30
N VAL A 62 11.23 1.20 -8.33
CA VAL A 62 10.91 0.31 -9.46
C VAL A 62 12.15 -0.02 -10.28
N ASP A 63 13.03 0.96 -10.52
CA ASP A 63 14.30 0.74 -11.23
C ASP A 63 15.21 -0.24 -10.47
N LEU A 64 15.24 -0.14 -9.15
CA LEU A 64 15.99 -1.07 -8.31
C LEU A 64 15.41 -2.50 -8.40
N ALA A 65 14.08 -2.64 -8.40
CA ALA A 65 13.43 -3.94 -8.58
C ALA A 65 13.78 -4.55 -9.95
N ARG A 66 13.77 -3.75 -11.02
CA ARG A 66 14.15 -4.19 -12.37
C ARG A 66 15.61 -4.60 -12.43
N LYS A 67 16.54 -3.84 -11.83
CA LYS A 67 17.96 -4.17 -11.75
C LYS A 67 18.20 -5.48 -10.98
N ALA A 68 17.49 -5.68 -9.86
CA ALA A 68 17.55 -6.91 -9.08
C ALA A 68 17.09 -8.12 -9.91
N LYS A 69 15.96 -7.99 -10.63
CA LYS A 69 15.45 -9.03 -11.54
C LYS A 69 16.49 -9.40 -12.58
N HIS A 70 16.98 -8.41 -13.33
CA HIS A 70 17.97 -8.63 -14.39
C HIS A 70 19.25 -9.31 -13.89
N ALA A 71 19.76 -8.87 -12.74
CA ALA A 71 20.95 -9.47 -12.13
C ALA A 71 20.72 -10.94 -11.74
N ILE A 72 19.57 -11.25 -11.13
CA ILE A 72 19.23 -12.63 -10.73
C ILE A 72 19.06 -13.53 -11.95
N GLU A 73 18.30 -13.11 -12.95
CA GLU A 73 18.05 -13.87 -14.18
C GLU A 73 19.33 -14.11 -15.02
N SER A 74 20.25 -13.14 -15.02
CA SER A 74 21.54 -13.27 -15.73
C SER A 74 22.64 -13.97 -14.91
N GLY A 75 22.34 -14.41 -13.68
CA GLY A 75 23.34 -15.02 -12.80
C GLY A 75 24.42 -14.04 -12.32
N GLN A 76 24.20 -12.74 -12.49
CA GLN A 76 25.12 -11.70 -12.02
C GLN A 76 24.86 -11.37 -10.55
N THR A 77 25.85 -10.77 -9.90
CA THR A 77 25.63 -10.20 -8.55
C THR A 77 24.75 -8.96 -8.68
N PRO A 78 23.66 -8.84 -7.89
CA PRO A 78 22.84 -7.62 -7.90
C PRO A 78 23.66 -6.37 -7.57
N PRO A 79 23.18 -5.20 -7.99
CA PRO A 79 23.83 -3.91 -7.64
C PRO A 79 23.92 -3.68 -6.12
N SER A 80 23.08 -4.37 -5.34
CA SER A 80 23.14 -4.37 -3.88
C SER A 80 24.08 -5.44 -3.35
N PRO A 81 24.76 -5.20 -2.22
CA PRO A 81 25.58 -6.24 -1.62
C PRO A 81 24.71 -7.47 -1.32
N LYS A 82 25.09 -8.62 -1.87
CA LYS A 82 24.46 -9.94 -1.65
C LYS A 82 24.19 -10.23 -0.17
N ASP A 83 24.97 -9.61 0.71
CA ASP A 83 24.90 -9.76 2.17
C ASP A 83 24.40 -8.49 2.87
N GLY A 84 23.59 -7.67 2.21
CA GLY A 84 23.07 -6.42 2.78
C GLY A 84 22.26 -6.59 4.07
N LEU A 85 21.66 -7.78 4.26
CA LEU A 85 20.95 -8.17 5.48
C LEU A 85 21.72 -9.23 6.31
N ALA A 86 23.01 -9.47 6.05
CA ALA A 86 23.79 -10.42 6.81
C ALA A 86 23.75 -10.13 8.33
N GLY A 87 23.42 -11.14 9.13
CA GLY A 87 23.25 -11.01 10.58
C GLY A 87 22.00 -10.22 11.04
N LYS A 88 21.10 -9.88 10.10
CA LYS A 88 19.84 -9.15 10.41
C LYS A 88 18.64 -10.08 10.32
N THR A 89 17.68 -9.88 11.23
CA THR A 89 16.38 -10.56 11.22
C THR A 89 15.31 -9.59 10.75
N VAL A 90 14.42 -10.07 9.88
CA VAL A 90 13.22 -9.38 9.42
C VAL A 90 11.99 -10.10 9.97
N ALA A 91 11.23 -9.44 10.85
CA ALA A 91 9.99 -9.98 11.39
C ALA A 91 8.85 -9.79 10.38
N MET A 92 8.18 -10.87 10.02
CA MET A 92 7.04 -10.87 9.09
C MET A 92 5.75 -11.15 9.89
N MET A 93 5.04 -10.09 10.23
CA MET A 93 3.87 -10.12 11.13
C MET A 93 2.57 -10.16 10.32
N PHE A 94 1.89 -11.31 10.29
CA PHE A 94 0.73 -11.52 9.42
C PHE A 94 -0.54 -11.83 10.21
N SER A 95 -1.48 -10.88 10.26
CA SER A 95 -2.83 -11.09 10.81
C SER A 95 -3.75 -11.90 9.87
N LYS A 96 -3.41 -11.97 8.57
CA LYS A 96 -4.13 -12.75 7.54
C LYS A 96 -3.15 -13.58 6.73
N ARG A 97 -3.57 -14.79 6.33
CA ARG A 97 -2.75 -15.69 5.49
C ARG A 97 -2.44 -15.07 4.14
N SER A 98 -1.25 -15.36 3.60
CA SER A 98 -0.87 -14.96 2.25
C SER A 98 0.28 -15.83 1.74
N THR A 99 0.08 -16.51 0.62
CA THR A 99 1.12 -17.33 -0.02
C THR A 99 2.15 -16.44 -0.69
N ARG A 100 1.72 -15.57 -1.61
CA ARG A 100 2.63 -14.74 -2.42
C ARG A 100 3.47 -13.80 -1.59
N THR A 101 2.85 -13.06 -0.67
CA THR A 101 3.59 -12.12 0.19
C THR A 101 4.60 -12.85 1.06
N ARG A 102 4.22 -14.01 1.63
CA ARG A 102 5.13 -14.80 2.46
C ARG A 102 6.31 -15.30 1.64
N VAL A 103 6.05 -16.02 0.55
CA VAL A 103 7.10 -16.60 -0.30
C VAL A 103 8.04 -15.52 -0.84
N SER A 104 7.49 -14.44 -1.42
CA SER A 104 8.32 -13.37 -1.98
C SER A 104 9.18 -12.66 -0.93
N THR A 105 8.65 -12.39 0.26
CA THR A 105 9.38 -11.70 1.31
C THR A 105 10.44 -12.60 1.97
N GLU A 106 10.09 -13.87 2.30
CA GLU A 106 11.07 -14.84 2.84
C GLU A 106 12.22 -15.03 1.86
N THR A 107 11.93 -15.23 0.57
CA THR A 107 12.93 -15.39 -0.48
C THR A 107 13.80 -14.13 -0.63
N ALA A 108 13.19 -12.93 -0.62
CA ALA A 108 13.91 -11.67 -0.72
C ALA A 108 14.88 -11.45 0.47
N VAL A 109 14.43 -11.74 1.70
CA VAL A 109 15.28 -11.65 2.90
C VAL A 109 16.44 -12.63 2.81
N ALA A 110 16.17 -13.90 2.44
CA ALA A 110 17.20 -14.93 2.27
C ALA A 110 18.19 -14.55 1.15
N TYR A 111 17.70 -14.00 0.04
CA TYR A 111 18.53 -13.54 -1.07
C TYR A 111 19.50 -12.42 -0.66
N LEU A 112 19.09 -11.54 0.23
CA LEU A 112 19.93 -10.47 0.80
C LEU A 112 20.80 -10.94 1.98
N GLY A 113 20.85 -12.23 2.28
CA GLY A 113 21.67 -12.83 3.34
C GLY A 113 21.10 -12.68 4.75
N GLY A 114 19.83 -12.28 4.89
CA GLY A 114 19.15 -12.10 6.17
C GLY A 114 18.40 -13.35 6.64
N HIS A 115 17.83 -13.25 7.85
CA HIS A 115 16.96 -14.27 8.43
C HIS A 115 15.49 -13.81 8.43
N PRO A 116 14.57 -14.44 7.67
CA PRO A 116 13.16 -14.16 7.77
C PRO A 116 12.55 -14.88 8.99
N MET A 117 11.81 -14.14 9.82
CA MET A 117 11.08 -14.67 10.96
C MET A 117 9.59 -14.48 10.71
N PHE A 118 8.89 -15.58 10.42
CA PHE A 118 7.45 -15.53 10.20
C PHE A 118 6.69 -15.58 11.54
N LEU A 119 5.81 -14.62 11.74
CA LEU A 119 4.95 -14.47 12.91
C LEU A 119 3.50 -14.42 12.42
N GLY A 120 2.85 -15.57 12.40
CA GLY A 120 1.45 -15.71 11.97
C GLY A 120 0.47 -15.34 13.07
N LYS A 121 -0.82 -15.33 12.72
CA LYS A 121 -1.92 -15.03 13.65
C LYS A 121 -1.93 -15.96 14.88
N ASP A 122 -1.49 -17.20 14.69
CA ASP A 122 -1.51 -18.21 15.75
C ASP A 122 -0.23 -18.14 16.63
N ASP A 123 0.83 -17.47 16.14
CA ASP A 123 2.09 -17.25 16.86
C ASP A 123 2.04 -15.99 17.72
N ILE A 124 1.38 -14.94 17.21
CA ILE A 124 1.24 -13.64 17.88
C ILE A 124 -0.20 -13.14 17.78
N GLN A 125 -0.74 -12.66 18.88
CA GLN A 125 -2.09 -12.09 18.93
C GLN A 125 -2.04 -10.57 18.90
N LEU A 126 -1.73 -10.01 17.70
CA LEU A 126 -1.62 -8.57 17.48
C LEU A 126 -2.86 -7.83 17.99
N GLY A 127 -2.66 -6.93 18.96
CA GLY A 127 -3.70 -6.09 19.52
C GLY A 127 -4.73 -6.81 20.40
N VAL A 128 -4.51 -8.08 20.79
CA VAL A 128 -5.44 -8.85 21.61
C VAL A 128 -4.94 -8.95 23.06
N ASN A 129 -3.79 -9.58 23.29
CA ASN A 129 -3.21 -9.75 24.62
C ASN A 129 -2.23 -8.63 24.98
N GLU A 130 -1.65 -8.02 23.97
CA GLU A 130 -0.70 -6.91 24.07
C GLU A 130 -1.09 -5.81 23.10
N SER A 131 -0.87 -4.54 23.47
CA SER A 131 -1.16 -3.43 22.54
C SER A 131 -0.22 -3.47 21.33
N LEU A 132 -0.70 -3.01 20.16
CA LEU A 132 0.14 -2.88 18.97
C LEU A 132 1.38 -2.00 19.22
N PHE A 133 1.25 -1.00 20.11
CA PHE A 133 2.34 -0.13 20.50
C PHE A 133 3.42 -0.91 21.24
N ASP A 134 3.04 -1.70 22.25
CA ASP A 134 3.98 -2.49 23.07
C ASP A 134 4.63 -3.58 22.22
N THR A 135 3.83 -4.31 21.43
CA THR A 135 4.32 -5.31 20.48
C THR A 135 5.36 -4.70 19.52
N SER A 136 5.10 -3.51 18.99
CA SER A 136 6.04 -2.83 18.10
C SER A 136 7.34 -2.46 18.83
N LYS A 137 7.25 -1.94 20.06
CA LYS A 137 8.42 -1.62 20.89
C LYS A 137 9.28 -2.85 21.15
N VAL A 138 8.65 -3.95 21.57
CA VAL A 138 9.35 -5.20 21.88
C VAL A 138 10.00 -5.79 20.64
N ILE A 139 9.25 -6.00 19.56
CA ILE A 139 9.77 -6.64 18.35
C ILE A 139 10.86 -5.76 17.70
N SER A 140 10.65 -4.44 17.59
CA SER A 140 11.61 -3.54 16.95
C SER A 140 12.94 -3.43 17.73
N SER A 141 12.98 -3.81 19.03
CA SER A 141 14.22 -3.87 19.79
C SER A 141 15.11 -5.08 19.47
N MET A 142 14.55 -6.11 18.82
CA MET A 142 15.20 -7.39 18.57
C MET A 142 15.44 -7.71 17.08
N VAL A 143 14.81 -6.95 16.17
CA VAL A 143 14.88 -7.19 14.71
C VAL A 143 15.39 -5.96 13.98
N SER A 144 15.69 -6.08 12.70
CA SER A 144 16.17 -4.98 11.86
C SER A 144 15.08 -4.37 10.96
N CYS A 145 13.93 -5.04 10.83
CA CYS A 145 12.79 -4.59 10.04
C CYS A 145 11.53 -5.37 10.46
N MET A 146 10.38 -4.72 10.35
CA MET A 146 9.09 -5.36 10.43
C MET A 146 8.38 -5.26 9.07
N VAL A 147 7.95 -6.39 8.50
CA VAL A 147 7.09 -6.48 7.31
C VAL A 147 5.72 -6.92 7.80
N ALA A 148 4.76 -6.02 7.82
CA ALA A 148 3.48 -6.26 8.46
C ALA A 148 2.33 -6.32 7.46
N ARG A 149 1.53 -7.40 7.55
CA ARG A 149 0.26 -7.58 6.84
C ARG A 149 -0.87 -7.55 7.86
N VAL A 150 -1.61 -6.47 7.90
CA VAL A 150 -2.59 -6.16 8.93
C VAL A 150 -4.03 -6.10 8.38
N GLY A 151 -5.00 -5.79 9.23
CA GLY A 151 -6.36 -5.40 8.88
C GLY A 151 -6.43 -3.90 8.61
N PRO A 152 -6.90 -3.12 9.60
CA PRO A 152 -6.99 -1.66 9.48
C PRO A 152 -5.63 -1.01 9.17
N HIS A 153 -5.63 0.04 8.34
CA HIS A 153 -4.40 0.79 8.07
C HIS A 153 -3.87 1.52 9.31
N SER A 154 -4.76 1.90 10.22
CA SER A 154 -4.38 2.44 11.53
C SER A 154 -3.45 1.53 12.33
N ASP A 155 -3.53 0.21 12.15
CA ASP A 155 -2.65 -0.74 12.83
C ASP A 155 -1.20 -0.59 12.35
N ILE A 156 -0.99 -0.46 11.03
CA ILE A 156 0.37 -0.24 10.47
C ILE A 156 0.93 1.11 10.89
N GLU A 157 0.08 2.14 11.00
CA GLU A 157 0.49 3.45 11.51
C GLU A 157 0.92 3.39 12.98
N VAL A 158 0.21 2.65 13.83
CA VAL A 158 0.60 2.44 15.24
C VAL A 158 1.93 1.71 15.31
N LEU A 159 2.08 0.61 14.55
CA LEU A 159 3.33 -0.14 14.48
C LEU A 159 4.50 0.76 14.05
N SER A 160 4.32 1.60 13.02
CA SER A 160 5.37 2.47 12.49
C SER A 160 5.77 3.57 13.49
N ARG A 161 4.79 4.21 14.14
CA ARG A 161 5.06 5.27 15.15
C ARG A 161 5.82 4.77 16.37
N ALA A 162 5.59 3.51 16.75
CA ALA A 162 6.23 2.91 17.93
C ALA A 162 7.58 2.27 17.61
N SER A 163 7.84 1.94 16.34
CA SER A 163 9.03 1.19 15.91
C SER A 163 10.32 1.99 15.94
N THR A 164 11.41 1.33 16.31
CA THR A 164 12.78 1.83 16.19
C THR A 164 13.47 1.37 14.90
N VAL A 165 12.80 0.52 14.09
CA VAL A 165 13.30 -0.02 12.83
C VAL A 165 12.30 0.27 11.70
N PRO A 166 12.68 0.15 10.41
CA PRO A 166 11.74 0.29 9.30
C PRO A 166 10.55 -0.64 9.41
N VAL A 167 9.36 -0.12 9.09
CA VAL A 167 8.13 -0.88 8.92
C VAL A 167 7.75 -0.81 7.45
N ILE A 168 7.52 -1.97 6.83
CA ILE A 168 7.08 -2.12 5.44
C ILE A 168 5.66 -2.68 5.46
N ASN A 169 4.72 -1.96 4.87
CA ASN A 169 3.34 -2.42 4.70
C ASN A 169 3.28 -3.52 3.63
N ALA A 170 3.03 -4.74 4.04
CA ALA A 170 2.83 -5.86 3.13
C ALA A 170 1.39 -5.95 2.58
N LEU A 171 0.44 -5.38 3.28
CA LEU A 171 -0.95 -5.08 2.93
C LEU A 171 -1.69 -4.56 4.18
N SER A 172 -2.47 -3.52 4.01
CA SER A 172 -3.54 -3.08 4.92
C SER A 172 -4.87 -2.97 4.16
N ASP A 173 -5.96 -2.62 4.83
CA ASP A 173 -7.25 -2.41 4.17
C ASP A 173 -7.27 -1.21 3.21
N ALA A 174 -6.40 -0.22 3.40
CA ALA A 174 -6.29 0.97 2.56
C ALA A 174 -5.20 0.86 1.47
N PHE A 175 -4.07 0.17 1.71
CA PHE A 175 -2.92 0.21 0.82
C PHE A 175 -2.23 -1.14 0.63
N HIS A 176 -1.64 -1.33 -0.58
CA HIS A 176 -0.82 -2.50 -0.92
C HIS A 176 0.45 -2.10 -1.70
N PRO A 177 1.38 -1.33 -1.07
CA PRO A 177 2.48 -0.68 -1.80
C PRO A 177 3.42 -1.66 -2.50
N LEU A 178 3.70 -2.83 -1.93
CA LEU A 178 4.52 -3.85 -2.60
C LEU A 178 3.86 -4.40 -3.88
N GLN A 179 2.53 -4.44 -3.95
CA GLN A 179 1.82 -4.80 -5.18
C GLN A 179 1.96 -3.70 -6.22
N ALA A 180 1.77 -2.44 -5.86
CA ALA A 180 1.89 -1.32 -6.79
C ALA A 180 3.30 -1.21 -7.41
N VAL A 181 4.37 -1.47 -6.63
CA VAL A 181 5.74 -1.59 -7.17
C VAL A 181 5.82 -2.73 -8.19
N THR A 182 5.22 -3.87 -7.88
CA THR A 182 5.15 -5.06 -8.75
C THR A 182 4.42 -4.76 -10.06
N ASP A 183 3.28 -4.09 -9.96
CA ASP A 183 2.43 -3.76 -11.11
C ASP A 183 3.15 -2.81 -12.07
N ILE A 184 3.76 -1.75 -11.54
CA ILE A 184 4.53 -0.81 -12.38
C ILE A 184 5.77 -1.48 -12.98
N LEU A 185 6.47 -2.34 -12.24
CA LEU A 185 7.56 -3.13 -12.83
C LEU A 185 7.05 -3.95 -14.02
N THR A 186 5.95 -4.67 -13.85
CA THR A 186 5.33 -5.48 -14.93
C THR A 186 4.89 -4.62 -16.11
N ILE A 187 4.32 -3.46 -15.84
CA ILE A 187 3.92 -2.50 -16.88
C ILE A 187 5.15 -2.02 -17.67
N THR A 188 6.22 -1.61 -16.98
CA THR A 188 7.43 -1.09 -17.65
C THR A 188 8.20 -2.14 -18.44
N GLU A 189 8.05 -3.43 -18.10
CA GLU A 189 8.60 -4.54 -18.89
C GLU A 189 7.86 -4.75 -20.21
N ASN A 190 6.57 -4.43 -20.26
CA ASN A 190 5.73 -4.63 -21.44
C ASN A 190 5.50 -3.34 -22.24
N PHE A 191 5.66 -2.19 -21.60
CA PHE A 191 5.52 -0.85 -22.17
C PHE A 191 6.74 -0.01 -21.75
N PRO A 192 7.83 -0.02 -22.53
CA PRO A 192 9.09 0.66 -22.15
C PRO A 192 8.95 2.18 -21.89
N ASP A 193 8.02 2.83 -22.58
CA ASP A 193 7.58 4.20 -22.28
C ASP A 193 6.10 4.16 -21.88
N PRO A 194 5.80 4.06 -20.58
CA PRO A 194 4.42 3.96 -20.11
C PRO A 194 3.72 5.32 -19.99
N ASN A 195 4.44 6.44 -20.25
CA ASN A 195 3.85 7.76 -20.17
C ASN A 195 2.73 7.93 -21.21
N GLY A 196 1.57 8.40 -20.76
CA GLY A 196 0.41 8.63 -21.62
C GLY A 196 -0.39 7.38 -22.01
N ILE A 197 0.06 6.14 -21.69
CA ILE A 197 -0.80 4.97 -21.88
C ILE A 197 -2.00 5.04 -20.93
N LYS A 198 -3.04 4.26 -21.25
CA LYS A 198 -4.26 4.19 -20.41
C LYS A 198 -4.38 2.82 -19.74
N LEU A 199 -4.52 2.84 -18.42
CA LEU A 199 -4.91 1.71 -17.62
C LEU A 199 -6.40 1.82 -17.28
N ALA A 200 -7.17 0.75 -17.49
CA ALA A 200 -8.54 0.63 -17.05
C ALA A 200 -8.62 -0.34 -15.86
N TRP A 201 -9.17 0.14 -14.74
CA TRP A 201 -9.60 -0.69 -13.64
C TRP A 201 -11.09 -1.03 -13.80
N VAL A 202 -11.45 -2.31 -13.66
CA VAL A 202 -12.85 -2.75 -13.73
C VAL A 202 -13.13 -3.68 -12.55
N GLY A 203 -13.86 -3.22 -11.55
CA GLY A 203 -14.17 -4.05 -10.38
C GLY A 203 -14.38 -3.27 -9.09
N ASP A 204 -14.03 -3.89 -7.96
CA ASP A 204 -14.21 -3.33 -6.63
C ASP A 204 -13.23 -2.20 -6.33
N ALA A 205 -13.69 -1.18 -5.61
CA ALA A 205 -12.80 -0.14 -5.07
C ALA A 205 -12.10 -0.67 -3.82
N ASN A 206 -10.86 -1.07 -3.94
CA ASN A 206 -10.09 -1.70 -2.87
C ASN A 206 -8.65 -1.17 -2.76
N ASN A 207 -7.92 -1.65 -1.77
CA ASN A 207 -6.55 -1.25 -1.48
C ASN A 207 -5.55 -1.47 -2.62
N VAL A 208 -5.79 -2.43 -3.52
CA VAL A 208 -4.95 -2.65 -4.70
C VAL A 208 -5.15 -1.51 -5.70
N LEU A 209 -6.42 -1.14 -5.97
CA LEU A 209 -6.75 -0.01 -6.84
C LEU A 209 -6.08 1.29 -6.36
N TYR A 210 -6.16 1.59 -5.05
CA TYR A 210 -5.73 2.90 -4.56
C TYR A 210 -4.22 3.11 -4.76
N ASP A 211 -3.39 2.19 -4.30
CA ASP A 211 -1.94 2.29 -4.51
C ASP A 211 -1.55 2.17 -5.99
N LEU A 212 -2.22 1.30 -6.77
CA LEU A 212 -1.97 1.19 -8.21
C LEU A 212 -2.29 2.50 -8.94
N ALA A 213 -3.42 3.15 -8.63
CA ALA A 213 -3.80 4.40 -9.28
C ALA A 213 -2.85 5.54 -8.92
N ILE A 214 -2.39 5.64 -7.66
CA ILE A 214 -1.34 6.60 -7.24
C ILE A 214 -0.04 6.30 -7.98
N ALA A 215 0.37 5.04 -8.07
CA ALA A 215 1.57 4.59 -8.76
C ALA A 215 1.53 4.93 -10.26
N CYS A 216 0.41 4.62 -10.93
CA CYS A 216 0.17 4.98 -12.32
C CYS A 216 0.27 6.49 -12.53
N ALA A 217 -0.40 7.27 -11.67
CA ALA A 217 -0.35 8.72 -11.73
C ALA A 217 1.09 9.24 -11.62
N LYS A 218 1.90 8.72 -10.69
CA LYS A 218 3.32 9.12 -10.54
C LYS A 218 4.19 8.78 -11.76
N TYR A 219 3.76 7.81 -12.59
CA TYR A 219 4.41 7.42 -13.85
C TYR A 219 3.86 8.09 -15.10
N GLY A 220 2.89 9.01 -14.96
CA GLY A 220 2.25 9.66 -16.11
C GLY A 220 1.27 8.75 -16.87
N ILE A 221 0.84 7.64 -16.27
CA ILE A 221 -0.13 6.70 -16.82
C ILE A 221 -1.54 7.23 -16.54
N ASN A 222 -2.38 7.33 -17.57
CA ASN A 222 -3.78 7.70 -17.43
C ASN A 222 -4.57 6.54 -16.82
N VAL A 223 -5.48 6.83 -15.88
CA VAL A 223 -6.28 5.80 -15.21
C VAL A 223 -7.77 6.07 -15.40
N SER A 224 -8.49 5.06 -15.84
CA SER A 224 -9.95 5.07 -15.93
C SER A 224 -10.51 3.95 -15.03
N ILE A 225 -11.37 4.33 -14.08
CA ILE A 225 -11.83 3.44 -13.01
C ILE A 225 -13.32 3.20 -13.18
N ALA A 226 -13.72 1.94 -13.42
CA ALA A 226 -15.12 1.52 -13.40
C ALA A 226 -15.41 0.71 -12.15
N THR A 227 -16.32 1.23 -11.32
CA THR A 227 -16.84 0.54 -10.14
C THR A 227 -18.37 0.56 -10.13
N PRO A 228 -19.05 -0.43 -9.56
CA PRO A 228 -20.51 -0.38 -9.41
C PRO A 228 -20.95 0.86 -8.61
N PRO A 229 -22.15 1.43 -8.90
CA PRO A 229 -22.66 2.61 -8.17
C PRO A 229 -22.72 2.45 -6.66
N SER A 230 -22.90 1.20 -6.18
CA SER A 230 -22.95 0.87 -4.75
C SER A 230 -21.57 0.80 -4.08
N TYR A 231 -20.49 0.78 -4.87
CA TYR A 231 -19.10 0.67 -4.39
C TYR A 231 -18.19 1.73 -5.05
N PRO A 232 -18.51 3.02 -4.91
CA PRO A 232 -17.69 4.08 -5.49
C PRO A 232 -16.32 4.14 -4.82
N VAL A 233 -15.34 4.68 -5.53
CA VAL A 233 -14.04 5.00 -4.91
C VAL A 233 -14.25 6.02 -3.80
N PRO A 234 -13.77 5.78 -2.56
CA PRO A 234 -13.84 6.75 -1.47
C PRO A 234 -13.22 8.11 -1.86
N SER A 235 -13.85 9.20 -1.44
CA SER A 235 -13.47 10.55 -1.87
C SER A 235 -12.06 10.97 -1.44
N ASP A 236 -11.62 10.52 -0.27
CA ASP A 236 -10.28 10.72 0.27
C ASP A 236 -9.23 9.98 -0.56
N MET A 237 -9.47 8.71 -0.91
CA MET A 237 -8.59 7.94 -1.79
C MET A 237 -8.52 8.54 -3.19
N LEU A 238 -9.66 8.95 -3.75
CA LEU A 238 -9.69 9.62 -5.05
C LEU A 238 -8.92 10.95 -5.03
N GLN A 239 -8.93 11.66 -3.91
CA GLN A 239 -8.16 12.89 -3.75
C GLN A 239 -6.65 12.64 -3.76
N LEU A 240 -6.16 11.58 -3.10
CA LEU A 240 -4.75 11.18 -3.16
C LEU A 240 -4.31 10.88 -4.59
N VAL A 241 -5.10 10.10 -5.33
CA VAL A 241 -4.82 9.79 -6.74
C VAL A 241 -4.79 11.04 -7.61
N ARG A 242 -5.75 11.96 -7.44
CA ARG A 242 -5.81 13.23 -8.18
C ARG A 242 -4.64 14.15 -7.87
N ASN A 243 -4.19 14.19 -6.63
CA ASN A 243 -3.01 14.97 -6.24
C ASN A 243 -1.75 14.45 -6.96
N ALA A 244 -1.56 13.13 -7.01
CA ALA A 244 -0.46 12.52 -7.75
C ALA A 244 -0.55 12.81 -9.26
N ALA A 245 -1.75 12.71 -9.84
CA ALA A 245 -2.01 12.97 -11.25
C ALA A 245 -1.76 14.44 -11.63
N HIS A 246 -2.13 15.37 -10.76
CA HIS A 246 -1.87 16.79 -10.98
C HIS A 246 -0.37 17.10 -11.14
N LEU A 247 0.47 16.40 -10.39
CA LEU A 247 1.93 16.58 -10.44
C LEU A 247 2.56 16.01 -11.72
N SER A 248 1.99 14.96 -12.29
CA SER A 248 2.51 14.28 -13.48
C SER A 248 1.83 14.71 -14.79
N GLY A 249 0.66 15.34 -14.69
CA GLY A 249 -0.19 15.67 -15.85
C GLY A 249 -1.02 14.50 -16.39
N SER A 250 -1.07 13.36 -15.68
CA SER A 250 -1.93 12.23 -16.05
C SER A 250 -3.41 12.50 -15.79
N SER A 251 -4.32 11.83 -16.51
CA SER A 251 -5.75 11.94 -16.31
C SER A 251 -6.30 10.81 -15.43
N ILE A 252 -7.26 11.15 -14.56
CA ILE A 252 -7.99 10.21 -13.71
C ILE A 252 -9.48 10.36 -13.97
N GLU A 253 -10.10 9.29 -14.47
CA GLU A 253 -11.52 9.23 -14.77
C GLU A 253 -12.20 8.17 -13.91
N THR A 254 -13.42 8.45 -13.45
CA THR A 254 -14.27 7.47 -12.75
C THR A 254 -15.59 7.32 -13.47
N THR A 255 -16.10 6.10 -13.58
CA THR A 255 -17.34 5.77 -14.23
C THR A 255 -18.01 4.57 -13.55
N HIS A 256 -19.29 4.32 -13.88
CA HIS A 256 -20.01 3.10 -13.52
C HIS A 256 -20.19 2.16 -14.71
N GLU A 257 -19.63 2.52 -15.88
CA GLU A 257 -19.76 1.80 -17.14
C GLU A 257 -18.43 1.15 -17.51
N PRO A 258 -18.27 -0.19 -17.40
CA PRO A 258 -17.04 -0.88 -17.75
C PRO A 258 -16.55 -0.60 -19.17
N GLU A 259 -17.45 -0.54 -20.17
CA GLU A 259 -17.12 -0.23 -21.54
C GLU A 259 -16.49 1.17 -21.71
N ALA A 260 -16.98 2.14 -20.96
CA ALA A 260 -16.41 3.50 -20.98
C ALA A 260 -14.97 3.50 -20.41
N ALA A 261 -14.73 2.75 -19.33
CA ALA A 261 -13.40 2.66 -18.72
C ALA A 261 -12.39 2.01 -19.67
N VAL A 262 -12.74 0.89 -20.30
CA VAL A 262 -11.80 0.13 -21.15
C VAL A 262 -11.58 0.78 -22.52
N LYS A 263 -12.31 1.82 -22.87
CA LYS A 263 -12.14 2.51 -24.17
C LYS A 263 -10.72 3.04 -24.34
N GLY A 264 -10.02 2.53 -25.35
CA GLY A 264 -8.63 2.89 -25.64
C GLY A 264 -7.62 2.39 -24.61
N ALA A 265 -8.02 1.55 -23.63
CA ALA A 265 -7.14 1.04 -22.60
C ALA A 265 -6.05 0.13 -23.18
N HIS A 266 -4.82 0.34 -22.77
CA HIS A 266 -3.65 -0.50 -23.06
C HIS A 266 -3.52 -1.64 -22.06
N ILE A 267 -4.02 -1.42 -20.84
CA ILE A 267 -3.98 -2.37 -19.73
C ILE A 267 -5.38 -2.41 -19.11
N ILE A 268 -5.91 -3.61 -18.89
CA ILE A 268 -7.14 -3.83 -18.14
C ILE A 268 -6.78 -4.61 -16.88
N VAL A 269 -7.16 -4.07 -15.73
CA VAL A 269 -6.87 -4.65 -14.42
C VAL A 269 -8.18 -4.90 -13.68
N THR A 270 -8.26 -6.01 -12.99
CA THR A 270 -9.29 -6.28 -11.98
C THR A 270 -8.69 -6.99 -10.78
N ASP A 271 -9.44 -7.07 -9.72
CA ASP A 271 -9.12 -7.85 -8.53
C ASP A 271 -10.38 -8.56 -8.01
N THR A 272 -10.23 -9.41 -7.02
CA THR A 272 -11.34 -10.13 -6.42
C THR A 272 -12.43 -9.18 -5.90
N TRP A 273 -13.68 -9.45 -6.24
CA TRP A 273 -14.82 -8.63 -5.79
C TRP A 273 -15.16 -8.87 -4.32
N VAL A 274 -14.82 -10.04 -3.81
CA VAL A 274 -15.08 -10.43 -2.43
C VAL A 274 -13.76 -10.70 -1.75
N SER A 275 -13.28 -9.74 -0.98
CA SER A 275 -12.05 -9.83 -0.21
C SER A 275 -12.18 -10.77 1.01
N MET A 276 -11.05 -11.23 1.54
CA MET A 276 -11.03 -12.06 2.75
C MET A 276 -11.68 -11.34 3.94
N GLY A 277 -12.71 -11.97 4.53
CA GLY A 277 -13.52 -11.42 5.61
C GLY A 277 -14.83 -10.79 5.16
N GLN A 278 -15.13 -10.77 3.84
CA GLN A 278 -16.38 -10.26 3.26
C GLN A 278 -17.27 -11.39 2.70
N GLU A 279 -17.03 -12.63 3.08
CA GLU A 279 -17.71 -13.81 2.53
C GLU A 279 -19.25 -13.78 2.76
N SER A 280 -19.70 -13.14 3.83
CA SER A 280 -21.13 -12.94 4.12
C SER A 280 -21.85 -12.03 3.10
N GLU A 281 -21.12 -11.15 2.43
CA GLU A 281 -21.66 -10.20 1.44
C GLU A 281 -21.60 -10.76 0.01
N LYS A 282 -21.04 -11.96 -0.18
CA LYS A 282 -20.73 -12.53 -1.51
C LYS A 282 -21.92 -12.47 -2.45
N ALA A 283 -23.10 -12.95 -2.04
CA ALA A 283 -24.29 -13.03 -2.92
C ALA A 283 -24.76 -11.63 -3.37
N LEU A 284 -24.70 -10.64 -2.48
CA LEU A 284 -25.06 -9.27 -2.78
C LEU A 284 -24.04 -8.63 -3.75
N LYS A 285 -22.75 -8.76 -3.45
CA LYS A 285 -21.68 -8.25 -4.33
C LYS A 285 -21.75 -8.84 -5.73
N LEU A 286 -21.91 -10.17 -5.88
CA LEU A 286 -22.04 -10.80 -7.20
C LEU A 286 -23.20 -10.23 -8.02
N LYS A 287 -24.32 -9.90 -7.37
CA LYS A 287 -25.46 -9.27 -8.05
C LYS A 287 -25.16 -7.83 -8.49
N GLN A 288 -24.47 -7.06 -7.63
CA GLN A 288 -24.16 -5.65 -7.90
C GLN A 288 -23.01 -5.46 -8.89
N PHE A 289 -22.13 -6.46 -9.00
CA PHE A 289 -21.03 -6.49 -9.98
C PHE A 289 -21.42 -7.16 -11.32
N ALA A 290 -22.71 -7.44 -11.56
CA ALA A 290 -23.16 -7.94 -12.85
C ALA A 290 -22.74 -6.95 -13.95
N GLY A 291 -22.04 -7.44 -14.99
CA GLY A 291 -21.52 -6.62 -16.09
C GLY A 291 -20.07 -6.13 -15.91
N PHE A 292 -19.47 -6.34 -14.74
CA PHE A 292 -18.07 -5.93 -14.46
C PHE A 292 -17.03 -7.04 -14.72
N GLN A 293 -17.46 -8.23 -15.19
CA GLN A 293 -16.51 -9.29 -15.52
C GLN A 293 -15.63 -8.89 -16.69
N VAL A 294 -14.31 -8.96 -16.52
CA VAL A 294 -13.36 -8.75 -17.61
C VAL A 294 -13.39 -9.94 -18.54
N SER A 295 -13.70 -9.69 -19.83
CA SER A 295 -13.79 -10.67 -20.91
C SER A 295 -13.26 -10.08 -22.20
N SER A 296 -12.95 -10.93 -23.18
CA SER A 296 -12.61 -10.49 -24.54
C SER A 296 -13.76 -9.69 -25.18
N ASP A 297 -14.99 -10.04 -24.85
CA ASP A 297 -16.18 -9.36 -25.34
C ASP A 297 -16.31 -7.93 -24.75
N LEU A 298 -16.09 -7.76 -23.41
CA LEU A 298 -16.04 -6.44 -22.81
C LEU A 298 -14.96 -5.55 -23.47
N ALA A 299 -13.75 -6.07 -23.62
CA ALA A 299 -12.65 -5.33 -24.24
C ALA A 299 -12.97 -4.91 -25.69
N LYS A 300 -13.62 -5.81 -26.45
CA LYS A 300 -14.04 -5.55 -27.83
C LYS A 300 -15.15 -4.51 -27.89
N ARG A 301 -16.24 -4.68 -27.14
CA ARG A 301 -17.38 -3.74 -27.13
C ARG A 301 -16.97 -2.35 -26.63
N GLY A 302 -16.15 -2.30 -25.58
CA GLY A 302 -15.66 -1.03 -25.04
C GLY A 302 -14.58 -0.36 -25.88
N GLY A 303 -14.02 -1.05 -26.90
CA GLY A 303 -13.00 -0.50 -27.77
C GLY A 303 -11.63 -0.33 -27.10
N ALA A 304 -11.20 -1.34 -26.35
CA ALA A 304 -9.84 -1.39 -25.81
C ALA A 304 -8.79 -1.38 -26.96
N ASN A 305 -7.57 -0.99 -26.65
CA ASN A 305 -6.46 -1.04 -27.60
C ASN A 305 -6.32 -2.46 -28.18
N LYS A 306 -5.99 -2.60 -29.47
CA LYS A 306 -5.88 -3.91 -30.12
C LYS A 306 -4.87 -4.85 -29.42
N ASP A 307 -3.82 -4.28 -28.84
CA ASP A 307 -2.72 -5.01 -28.16
C ASP A 307 -2.81 -4.92 -26.63
N TRP A 308 -4.02 -4.70 -26.09
CA TRP A 308 -4.21 -4.59 -24.65
C TRP A 308 -3.70 -5.79 -23.86
N ARG A 309 -3.24 -5.56 -22.64
CA ARG A 309 -2.76 -6.57 -21.69
C ARG A 309 -3.69 -6.65 -20.48
N PHE A 310 -3.70 -7.82 -19.84
CA PHE A 310 -4.48 -8.10 -18.64
C PHE A 310 -3.58 -8.29 -17.43
N MET A 311 -3.93 -7.71 -16.28
CA MET A 311 -3.24 -7.86 -15.01
C MET A 311 -4.21 -8.18 -13.87
N HIS A 312 -3.73 -8.94 -12.86
CA HIS A 312 -4.49 -9.33 -11.67
C HIS A 312 -3.55 -9.83 -10.58
N CYS A 313 -3.59 -9.23 -9.40
CA CYS A 313 -2.66 -9.54 -8.31
C CYS A 313 -2.87 -10.91 -7.63
N LEU A 314 -3.93 -11.66 -7.99
CA LEU A 314 -4.30 -12.96 -7.41
C LEU A 314 -4.68 -12.87 -5.90
N PRO A 315 -5.52 -13.80 -5.37
CA PRO A 315 -6.14 -14.95 -6.04
C PRO A 315 -7.27 -14.53 -6.97
N ARG A 316 -7.47 -15.26 -8.04
CA ARG A 316 -8.52 -15.02 -9.03
C ARG A 316 -9.71 -15.94 -8.80
N LYS A 317 -10.91 -15.46 -9.12
CA LYS A 317 -12.14 -16.23 -9.28
C LYS A 317 -12.75 -15.98 -10.66
N GLN A 318 -13.64 -16.88 -11.08
CA GLN A 318 -14.23 -16.78 -12.45
C GLN A 318 -15.20 -15.62 -12.59
N GLU A 319 -15.76 -15.14 -11.49
CA GLU A 319 -16.73 -14.05 -11.52
C GLU A 319 -16.10 -12.71 -11.99
N GLU A 320 -14.83 -12.41 -11.64
CA GLU A 320 -14.20 -11.14 -12.01
C GLU A 320 -13.51 -11.16 -13.37
N VAL A 321 -13.08 -12.34 -13.86
CA VAL A 321 -12.42 -12.48 -15.18
C VAL A 321 -12.64 -13.86 -15.75
N THR A 322 -12.90 -13.92 -17.06
CA THR A 322 -13.06 -15.19 -17.77
C THR A 322 -11.74 -15.96 -17.90
N ASP A 323 -11.82 -17.31 -17.98
CA ASP A 323 -10.65 -18.17 -18.23
C ASP A 323 -9.95 -17.84 -19.55
N GLU A 324 -10.74 -17.47 -20.56
CA GLU A 324 -10.25 -17.06 -21.87
C GLU A 324 -9.27 -15.87 -21.78
N VAL A 325 -9.56 -14.85 -20.97
CA VAL A 325 -8.67 -13.71 -20.77
C VAL A 325 -7.52 -14.09 -19.86
N PHE A 326 -7.82 -14.74 -18.73
CA PHE A 326 -6.86 -15.03 -17.67
C PHE A 326 -5.70 -15.91 -18.15
N TYR A 327 -5.97 -16.91 -19.00
CA TYR A 327 -4.95 -17.84 -19.54
C TYR A 327 -4.49 -17.48 -20.97
N SER A 328 -4.88 -16.31 -21.48
CA SER A 328 -4.49 -15.88 -22.82
C SER A 328 -3.04 -15.36 -22.87
N PRO A 329 -2.45 -15.23 -24.06
CA PRO A 329 -1.17 -14.54 -24.25
C PRO A 329 -1.20 -13.04 -23.88
N ARG A 330 -2.39 -12.47 -23.62
CA ARG A 330 -2.56 -11.09 -23.15
C ARG A 330 -2.33 -10.96 -21.64
N SER A 331 -2.42 -12.08 -20.93
CA SER A 331 -2.32 -12.09 -19.47
C SER A 331 -0.88 -11.93 -19.01
N LEU A 332 -0.66 -10.98 -18.12
CA LEU A 332 0.62 -10.73 -17.45
C LEU A 332 0.59 -11.24 -16.00
N VAL A 333 -0.44 -11.98 -15.60
CA VAL A 333 -0.69 -12.36 -14.20
C VAL A 333 0.47 -13.16 -13.57
N PHE A 334 1.06 -14.10 -14.31
CA PHE A 334 2.17 -14.90 -13.77
C PHE A 334 3.50 -14.14 -13.73
N PRO A 335 3.90 -13.40 -14.78
CA PRO A 335 5.02 -12.46 -14.67
C PRO A 335 4.84 -11.40 -13.56
N GLU A 336 3.63 -10.87 -13.40
CA GLU A 336 3.27 -9.97 -12.30
C GLU A 336 3.47 -10.65 -10.93
N ALA A 337 2.99 -11.88 -10.77
CA ALA A 337 3.17 -12.63 -9.53
C ALA A 337 4.65 -12.90 -9.21
N GLU A 338 5.48 -13.16 -10.21
CA GLU A 338 6.93 -13.32 -10.07
C GLU A 338 7.62 -12.01 -9.64
N ASN A 339 7.20 -10.90 -10.22
CA ASN A 339 7.74 -9.57 -9.92
C ASN A 339 7.57 -9.13 -8.45
N ARG A 340 6.71 -9.82 -7.69
CA ARG A 340 6.59 -9.66 -6.23
C ARG A 340 7.91 -9.89 -5.48
N LEU A 341 8.74 -10.83 -5.95
CA LEU A 341 10.06 -11.09 -5.38
C LEU A 341 10.95 -9.85 -5.49
N TYR A 342 11.01 -9.28 -6.67
CA TYR A 342 11.90 -8.15 -6.97
C TYR A 342 11.43 -6.86 -6.30
N ALA A 343 10.11 -6.66 -6.19
CA ALA A 343 9.54 -5.58 -5.39
C ALA A 343 9.91 -5.70 -3.90
N ALA A 344 9.89 -6.90 -3.33
CA ALA A 344 10.30 -7.14 -1.96
C ALA A 344 11.81 -6.90 -1.75
N ILE A 345 12.66 -7.35 -2.68
CA ILE A 345 14.11 -7.09 -2.65
C ILE A 345 14.37 -5.58 -2.66
N ALA A 346 13.76 -4.84 -3.60
CA ALA A 346 13.93 -3.40 -3.71
C ALA A 346 13.47 -2.64 -2.45
N ALA A 347 12.34 -3.03 -1.86
CA ALA A 347 11.85 -2.42 -0.63
C ALA A 347 12.81 -2.69 0.56
N LEU A 348 13.25 -3.94 0.75
CA LEU A 348 14.19 -4.28 1.81
C LEU A 348 15.54 -3.58 1.62
N GLU A 349 16.05 -3.56 0.41
CA GLU A 349 17.30 -2.84 0.10
C GLU A 349 17.16 -1.35 0.42
N THR A 350 16.10 -0.71 -0.07
CA THR A 350 15.91 0.73 0.11
C THR A 350 15.71 1.09 1.58
N PHE A 351 14.77 0.44 2.26
CA PHE A 351 14.35 0.88 3.60
C PHE A 351 15.21 0.29 4.73
N VAL A 352 15.80 -0.88 4.53
CA VAL A 352 16.60 -1.54 5.58
C VAL A 352 18.09 -1.36 5.36
N VAL A 353 18.58 -1.67 4.14
CA VAL A 353 20.02 -1.59 3.84
C VAL A 353 20.45 -0.13 3.70
N LYS A 354 19.75 0.62 2.85
CA LYS A 354 20.01 2.05 2.58
C LYS A 354 19.30 3.00 3.53
N ARG A 355 18.57 2.49 4.54
CA ARG A 355 17.87 3.27 5.58
C ARG A 355 16.90 4.33 5.03
N GLY A 356 16.23 4.03 3.93
CA GLY A 356 15.30 4.94 3.26
C GLY A 356 15.95 6.01 2.38
N TYR A 357 17.23 5.85 2.05
CA TYR A 357 17.94 6.75 1.16
C TYR A 357 17.84 6.27 -0.29
N PHE A 358 17.45 7.16 -1.21
CA PHE A 358 17.23 6.90 -2.64
C PHE A 358 18.36 7.47 -3.54
N GLY A 359 19.43 7.96 -2.95
CA GLY A 359 20.61 8.40 -3.71
C GLY A 359 21.45 7.22 -4.21
N ALA A 360 22.20 7.45 -5.29
CA ALA A 360 23.15 6.49 -5.85
C ALA A 360 24.30 6.22 -4.89
#